data_af73d99237068490388441a64cf3cc01
#
_entry.id   af73d99237068490388441a64cf3cc01
#
_cell.length_a   1.000
_cell.length_b   1.000
_cell.length_c   1.000
_cell.angle_alpha   90.00
_cell.angle_beta   90.00
_cell.angle_gamma   90.00
#
_symmetry.space_group_name_H-M   'P 1'
#
loop_
_entity.id
_entity.type
_entity.pdbx_description
1 polymer ?
#
loop_
_entity_poly.entity_id
_entity_poly.type
_entity_poly.pdbx_seq_one_letter_code
_entity_poly.pdbx_strand_id
1 'polypeptide(L)'
;MKYVLPIFFLAVTAWSKPIEVTIVYGNDKPDRVITTEYTERITALELLKKVSRVETEEKGNFTFVRSIDGKKSVVGKFGWFYLIDGQSVHKMAQNYVLEDAKTMTWVYKVEACY
;
A
#
# COMPACT_ATOMS: atom_id res chain seq x y z
N MET A 1 5.27 26.46 -34.25
CA MET A 1 5.16 26.23 -34.04
C MET A 1 5.04 25.64 -33.29
N LYS A 2 4.96 25.14 -32.67
CA LYS A 2 4.93 24.85 -32.07
C LYS A 2 4.34 24.26 -31.40
N TYR A 3 3.90 23.75 -31.18
CA TYR A 3 3.00 23.42 -31.01
C TYR A 3 2.76 22.07 -30.74
N VAL A 4 3.26 21.35 -30.96
CA VAL A 4 3.17 20.04 -30.92
C VAL A 4 3.39 19.41 -29.66
N LEU A 5 4.09 19.92 -28.79
CA LEU A 5 4.45 19.36 -27.59
C LEU A 5 3.44 18.77 -26.73
N PRO A 6 2.34 19.37 -26.52
CA PRO A 6 1.35 18.87 -25.60
C PRO A 6 0.88 17.48 -25.86
N ILE A 7 1.04 17.07 -27.03
CA ILE A 7 0.55 15.78 -27.40
C ILE A 7 1.14 14.65 -26.64
N PHE A 8 2.35 14.75 -26.27
CA PHE A 8 3.01 13.67 -25.63
C PHE A 8 2.46 13.30 -24.30
N PHE A 9 2.00 14.27 -23.58
CA PHE A 9 1.59 14.01 -22.26
C PHE A 9 0.41 13.14 -22.17
N LEU A 10 -0.45 13.23 -23.12
CA LEU A 10 -1.64 12.46 -23.07
C LEU A 10 -1.40 10.98 -23.08
N ALA A 11 -0.43 10.59 -23.85
CA ALA A 11 -0.15 9.19 -23.97
C ALA A 11 0.35 8.61 -22.67
N VAL A 12 1.12 9.36 -21.96
CA VAL A 12 1.72 8.84 -20.77
C VAL A 12 0.72 8.63 -19.66
N THR A 13 -0.18 9.54 -19.51
CA THR A 13 -1.06 9.46 -18.37
C THR A 13 -2.16 8.46 -18.51
N ALA A 14 -2.33 7.90 -19.69
CA ALA A 14 -3.43 6.99 -19.93
C ALA A 14 -3.38 5.72 -19.11
N TRP A 15 -2.23 5.35 -18.61
CA TRP A 15 -2.09 4.07 -17.94
C TRP A 15 -2.08 4.12 -16.42
N SER A 16 -2.23 5.27 -15.83
CA SER A 16 -2.27 5.35 -14.36
C SER A 16 -3.66 5.12 -13.84
N LYS A 17 -3.75 4.51 -12.69
CA LYS A 17 -5.01 4.24 -12.02
C LYS A 17 -5.00 4.91 -10.65
N PRO A 18 -6.03 5.66 -10.31
CA PRO A 18 -6.08 6.32 -9.01
C PRO A 18 -6.39 5.32 -7.91
N ILE A 19 -5.84 5.56 -6.74
CA ILE A 19 -6.11 4.73 -5.59
C ILE A 19 -5.99 5.59 -4.33
N GLU A 20 -6.84 5.28 -3.35
CA GLU A 20 -6.77 5.93 -2.06
C GLU A 20 -6.17 4.96 -1.07
N VAL A 21 -5.08 5.36 -0.43
CA VAL A 21 -4.41 4.54 0.57
C VAL A 21 -4.69 5.12 1.94
N THR A 22 -5.22 4.30 2.84
CA THR A 22 -5.47 4.72 4.21
C THR A 22 -4.59 3.91 5.14
N ILE A 23 -3.94 4.57 6.08
CA ILE A 23 -3.11 3.92 7.07
C ILE A 23 -3.70 4.21 8.43
N VAL A 24 -4.10 3.16 9.14
CA VAL A 24 -4.74 3.25 10.44
C VAL A 24 -3.73 2.84 11.49
N TYR A 25 -3.24 3.78 12.26
CA TYR A 25 -2.16 3.53 13.21
C TYR A 25 -2.66 3.04 14.58
N GLY A 26 -3.96 3.02 14.76
CA GLY A 26 -4.51 2.66 16.06
C GLY A 26 -4.80 3.92 16.85
N ASN A 27 -4.55 3.87 18.15
CA ASN A 27 -4.93 5.00 19.02
C ASN A 27 -3.87 6.07 19.16
N ASP A 28 -2.68 5.85 18.64
CA ASP A 28 -1.57 6.78 18.86
C ASP A 28 -1.61 7.99 17.96
N LYS A 29 -2.07 7.80 16.76
CA LYS A 29 -2.03 8.84 15.75
C LYS A 29 -3.30 8.76 14.91
N PRO A 30 -3.70 9.87 14.32
CA PRO A 30 -4.87 9.84 13.44
C PRO A 30 -4.55 9.07 12.17
N ASP A 31 -5.58 8.56 11.52
CA ASP A 31 -5.45 7.87 10.26
C ASP A 31 -4.86 8.81 9.23
N ARG A 32 -4.12 8.25 8.32
CA ARG A 32 -3.54 9.02 7.23
C ARG A 32 -4.13 8.53 5.92
N VAL A 33 -4.61 9.47 5.11
CA VAL A 33 -5.23 9.14 3.84
C VAL A 33 -4.41 9.78 2.73
N ILE A 34 -3.95 8.97 1.80
CA ILE A 34 -3.13 9.43 0.68
C ILE A 34 -3.81 9.05 -0.61
N THR A 35 -4.02 10.02 -1.48
CA THR A 35 -4.53 9.74 -2.81
C THR A 35 -3.36 9.73 -3.78
N THR A 36 -3.20 8.66 -4.51
CA THR A 36 -2.08 8.53 -5.43
C THR A 36 -2.53 7.75 -6.66
N GLU A 37 -1.59 7.37 -7.47
CA GLU A 37 -1.85 6.60 -8.69
C GLU A 37 -0.86 5.48 -8.79
N TYR A 38 -1.23 4.43 -9.46
CA TYR A 38 -0.31 3.33 -9.71
C TYR A 38 -0.42 2.88 -11.16
N THR A 39 0.64 2.27 -11.63
CA THR A 39 0.67 1.68 -12.96
C THR A 39 0.49 0.18 -12.81
N GLU A 40 0.35 -0.50 -13.92
CA GLU A 40 0.18 -1.93 -13.88
C GLU A 40 1.38 -2.61 -13.28
N ARG A 41 1.16 -3.75 -12.70
CA ARG A 41 2.19 -4.63 -12.16
C ARG A 41 2.91 -4.11 -10.94
N ILE A 42 2.26 -3.29 -10.17
CA ILE A 42 2.81 -2.89 -8.88
C ILE A 42 2.11 -3.71 -7.80
N THR A 43 2.86 -4.17 -6.81
CA THR A 43 2.27 -4.92 -5.71
C THR A 43 1.78 -3.99 -4.62
N ALA A 44 0.93 -4.53 -3.74
CA ALA A 44 0.43 -3.76 -2.61
C ALA A 44 1.58 -3.24 -1.75
N LEU A 45 2.60 -4.07 -1.53
CA LEU A 45 3.74 -3.64 -0.74
C LEU A 45 4.52 -2.53 -1.43
N GLU A 46 4.71 -2.65 -2.72
CA GLU A 46 5.43 -1.62 -3.47
C GLU A 46 4.70 -0.29 -3.43
N LEU A 47 3.39 -0.32 -3.54
CA LEU A 47 2.63 0.92 -3.45
C LEU A 47 2.73 1.53 -2.07
N LEU A 48 2.65 0.71 -1.02
CA LEU A 48 2.78 1.21 0.33
C LEU A 48 4.13 1.90 0.52
N LYS A 49 5.19 1.31 -0.01
CA LYS A 49 6.52 1.89 0.11
C LYS A 49 6.65 3.23 -0.61
N LYS A 50 5.84 3.44 -1.62
CA LYS A 50 5.87 4.71 -2.34
C LYS A 50 5.23 5.85 -1.56
N VAL A 51 4.25 5.55 -0.74
CA VAL A 51 3.46 6.59 -0.08
C VAL A 51 3.79 6.75 1.39
N SER A 52 4.61 5.86 1.97
CA SER A 52 4.92 5.94 3.39
C SER A 52 6.30 5.37 3.64
N ARG A 53 6.78 5.58 4.86
CA ARG A 53 8.07 5.02 5.26
C ARG A 53 7.82 3.66 5.86
N VAL A 54 8.30 2.62 5.20
CA VAL A 54 8.04 1.25 5.57
C VAL A 54 9.35 0.54 5.89
N GLU A 55 9.37 -0.16 7.01
CA GLU A 55 10.46 -1.07 7.33
C GLU A 55 9.95 -2.48 7.21
N THR A 56 10.73 -3.34 6.59
CA THR A 56 10.34 -4.73 6.39
C THR A 56 11.37 -5.66 6.98
N GLU A 57 10.94 -6.88 7.23
CA GLU A 57 11.82 -7.94 7.70
C GLU A 57 11.58 -9.15 6.82
N GLU A 58 12.65 -9.77 6.35
CA GLU A 58 12.52 -10.94 5.50
C GLU A 58 12.79 -12.21 6.28
N LYS A 59 11.93 -13.19 6.10
CA LYS A 59 12.10 -14.50 6.70
C LYS A 59 11.86 -15.53 5.62
N GLY A 60 12.93 -16.14 5.14
CA GLY A 60 12.85 -17.06 4.02
C GLY A 60 12.40 -16.31 2.78
N ASN A 61 11.30 -16.73 2.19
CA ASN A 61 10.77 -16.10 1.00
C ASN A 61 9.70 -15.07 1.31
N PHE A 62 9.49 -14.76 2.58
CA PHE A 62 8.42 -13.85 2.97
C PHE A 62 8.96 -12.52 3.45
N THR A 63 8.28 -11.45 3.03
CA THR A 63 8.61 -10.10 3.45
C THR A 63 7.48 -9.59 4.34
N PHE A 64 7.81 -9.31 5.59
CA PHE A 64 6.82 -8.82 6.55
C PHE A 64 7.00 -7.34 6.79
N VAL A 65 5.89 -6.62 6.94
CA VAL A 65 5.94 -5.21 7.27
C VAL A 65 6.16 -5.08 8.76
N ARG A 66 7.32 -4.52 9.14
CA ARG A 66 7.67 -4.34 10.54
C ARG A 66 7.20 -3.01 11.08
N SER A 67 7.21 -1.98 10.27
CA SER A 67 6.71 -0.69 10.71
C SER A 67 6.24 0.13 9.53
N ILE A 68 5.28 1.00 9.79
CA ILE A 68 4.82 1.98 8.82
C ILE A 68 4.87 3.32 9.54
N ASP A 69 5.62 4.26 8.98
CA ASP A 69 5.78 5.61 9.53
C ASP A 69 6.16 5.60 11.00
N GLY A 70 6.99 4.65 11.38
CA GLY A 70 7.50 4.55 12.74
C GLY A 70 6.66 3.72 13.70
N LYS A 71 5.48 3.29 13.29
CA LYS A 71 4.63 2.46 14.14
C LYS A 71 4.99 1.00 13.95
N LYS A 72 5.62 0.40 14.93
CA LYS A 72 6.21 -0.93 14.80
C LYS A 72 5.27 -2.02 15.24
N SER A 73 5.28 -3.12 14.51
CA SER A 73 4.56 -4.32 14.93
C SER A 73 5.21 -4.89 16.19
N VAL A 74 4.42 -5.62 16.96
CA VAL A 74 4.93 -6.28 18.17
C VAL A 74 4.55 -7.74 18.03
N VAL A 75 5.55 -8.58 17.84
CA VAL A 75 5.32 -10.00 17.58
C VAL A 75 4.45 -10.61 18.67
N GLY A 76 3.39 -11.29 18.26
CA GLY A 76 2.47 -11.92 19.19
C GLY A 76 1.44 -10.98 19.78
N LYS A 77 1.47 -9.70 19.43
CA LYS A 77 0.50 -8.75 19.98
C LYS A 77 -0.16 -7.90 18.92
N PHE A 78 0.63 -7.18 18.15
CA PHE A 78 0.09 -6.27 17.14
C PHE A 78 0.80 -6.46 15.83
N GLY A 79 0.08 -6.35 14.74
CA GLY A 79 0.67 -6.45 13.43
C GLY A 79 0.00 -5.54 12.44
N TRP A 80 0.59 -5.47 11.25
CA TRP A 80 0.04 -4.70 10.15
C TRP A 80 -0.70 -5.63 9.21
N PHE A 81 -1.95 -5.30 8.93
CA PHE A 81 -2.81 -6.06 8.04
C PHE A 81 -3.32 -5.15 6.95
N TYR A 82 -3.64 -5.69 5.79
CA TYR A 82 -4.12 -4.85 4.72
C TYR A 82 -5.42 -5.37 4.12
N LEU A 83 -6.17 -4.43 3.56
CA LEU A 83 -7.44 -4.71 2.91
C LEU A 83 -7.41 -4.06 1.53
N ILE A 84 -7.97 -4.73 0.56
CA ILE A 84 -8.10 -4.19 -0.79
C ILE A 84 -9.58 -4.02 -1.06
N ASP A 85 -9.99 -2.79 -1.39
CA ASP A 85 -11.39 -2.45 -1.62
C ASP A 85 -12.26 -2.92 -0.45
N GLY A 86 -11.72 -2.76 0.76
CA GLY A 86 -12.46 -3.08 1.97
C GLY A 86 -12.46 -4.54 2.38
N GLN A 87 -11.75 -5.39 1.66
CA GLN A 87 -11.76 -6.82 1.94
C GLN A 87 -10.38 -7.36 2.21
N SER A 88 -10.29 -8.30 3.15
CA SER A 88 -9.03 -9.01 3.38
C SER A 88 -8.71 -9.87 2.19
N VAL A 89 -7.42 -9.98 1.90
CA VAL A 89 -6.97 -10.86 0.84
C VAL A 89 -6.04 -11.91 1.42
N HIS A 90 -6.03 -13.07 0.82
CA HIS A 90 -5.25 -14.19 1.32
C HIS A 90 -3.92 -14.31 0.61
N LYS A 91 -3.26 -13.19 0.38
CA LYS A 91 -1.94 -13.14 -0.20
C LYS A 91 -1.11 -12.16 0.57
N MET A 92 0.18 -12.39 0.62
CA MET A 92 1.08 -11.42 1.20
C MET A 92 1.15 -10.20 0.30
N ALA A 93 1.34 -9.03 0.91
CA ALA A 93 1.36 -7.80 0.15
C ALA A 93 2.46 -7.77 -0.90
N GLN A 94 3.56 -8.48 -0.67
CA GLN A 94 4.64 -8.56 -1.64
C GLN A 94 4.23 -9.31 -2.92
N ASN A 95 3.19 -10.11 -2.82
CA ASN A 95 2.73 -10.94 -3.93
C ASN A 95 1.42 -10.49 -4.54
N TYR A 96 0.77 -9.53 -3.94
CA TYR A 96 -0.53 -9.10 -4.42
C TYR A 96 -0.37 -7.98 -5.43
N VAL A 97 -0.61 -8.27 -6.70
CA VAL A 97 -0.50 -7.29 -7.77
C VAL A 97 -1.80 -6.52 -7.85
N LEU A 98 -1.72 -5.20 -7.80
CA LEU A 98 -2.91 -4.36 -7.92
C LEU A 98 -3.38 -4.35 -9.36
N GLU A 99 -4.68 -4.55 -9.56
CA GLU A 99 -5.22 -4.53 -10.90
C GLU A 99 -6.24 -3.42 -11.06
N ASP A 100 -7.36 -3.53 -10.37
CA ASP A 100 -8.38 -2.50 -10.46
C ASP A 100 -8.75 -1.96 -9.10
N ALA A 101 -7.85 -2.13 -8.13
CA ALA A 101 -8.12 -1.70 -6.77
C ALA A 101 -8.27 -0.20 -6.69
N LYS A 102 -9.28 0.25 -5.96
CA LYS A 102 -9.56 1.65 -5.76
C LYS A 102 -9.17 2.14 -4.38
N THR A 103 -9.11 1.23 -3.41
CA THR A 103 -8.66 1.58 -2.06
C THR A 103 -7.76 0.50 -1.53
N MET A 104 -6.79 0.90 -0.73
CA MET A 104 -5.94 -0.01 0.00
C MET A 104 -5.83 0.54 1.42
N THR A 105 -6.15 -0.29 2.40
CA THR A 105 -6.12 0.14 3.79
C THR A 105 -5.14 -0.73 4.56
N TRP A 106 -4.22 -0.10 5.27
CA TRP A 106 -3.31 -0.81 6.16
C TRP A 106 -3.72 -0.51 7.59
N VAL A 107 -3.92 -1.56 8.37
CA VAL A 107 -4.48 -1.44 9.71
C VAL A 107 -3.55 -2.05 10.73
N TYR A 108 -3.24 -1.30 11.78
CA TYR A 108 -2.47 -1.80 12.91
C TYR A 108 -3.46 -2.35 13.91
N LYS A 109 -3.41 -3.64 14.14
CA LYS A 109 -4.38 -4.24 15.05
C LYS A 109 -3.80 -5.47 15.74
N VAL A 110 -4.52 -5.95 16.73
CA VAL A 110 -4.12 -7.12 17.48
C VAL A 110 -4.03 -8.30 16.54
N GLU A 111 -2.96 -9.04 16.62
CA GLU A 111 -2.81 -10.26 15.84
C GLU A 111 -3.77 -11.28 16.36
N ALA A 112 -4.60 -11.66 15.48
CA ALA A 112 -5.57 -12.63 15.89
C ALA A 112 -4.99 -13.95 15.63
N CYS A 113 -4.76 -14.73 16.20
CA CYS A 113 -4.23 -15.73 15.94
C CYS A 113 -4.34 -16.64 15.84
N TYR A 114 -4.36 -16.90 15.75
CA TYR A 114 -4.20 -17.76 15.47
C TYR A 114 -4.39 -18.70 15.73
#